data_1139ee2700ee67f5fde7241b4e47eace
#
_entry.id   1139ee2700ee67f5fde7241b4e47eace
#
_cell.length_a   1.000
_cell.length_b   1.000
_cell.length_c   1.000
_cell.angle_alpha   90.00
_cell.angle_beta   90.00
_cell.angle_gamma   90.00
#
_symmetry.space_group_name_H-M   'P 1'
#
loop_
_entity.id
_entity.type
_entity.pdbx_description
1 polymer ?
#
loop_
_entity_poly.entity_id
_entity_poly.type
_entity_poly.pdbx_seq_one_letter_code
_entity_poly.pdbx_strand_id
1 'polypeptide(L)'
;RRSSDLGYSIRVLLDASRGYIWEVLMEKELTHFDREGNARMVDVGDKAVTHRIAIAEGFIKVCKDIYDRIASHDMKKGDVLHVAQLAAIMGAKRTSDLIPLCHPLALTKVDVHCSLEKREEGQGRVIYEVKVRAQVETKGQTGVEMEALTAVQVGLLTVYDMCKAIDKGMVMGPVYLVEKSGGKSGHFVR
;
A
#
# COMPACT_ATOMS: atom_id res chain seq x y z
N ARG A 1 -2.11 -39.15 -14.06
CA ARG A 1 -1.21 -38.17 -13.39
C ARG A 1 -2.10 -37.09 -12.76
N ARG A 2 -2.08 -36.99 -11.44
CA ARG A 2 -2.98 -36.12 -10.66
C ARG A 2 -2.54 -34.66 -10.82
N SER A 3 -3.48 -33.76 -11.19
CA SER A 3 -3.29 -32.31 -11.29
C SER A 3 -3.59 -31.65 -9.95
N SER A 4 -2.87 -32.05 -8.88
CA SER A 4 -3.14 -31.59 -7.51
C SER A 4 -2.20 -30.49 -7.01
N ASP A 5 -1.35 -29.92 -7.87
CA ASP A 5 -0.28 -29.00 -7.42
C ASP A 5 -0.49 -27.53 -7.79
N LEU A 6 -1.66 -27.18 -8.29
CA LEU A 6 -2.05 -25.79 -8.54
C LEU A 6 -3.33 -25.54 -7.72
N GLY A 7 -3.25 -24.77 -6.63
CA GLY A 7 -4.37 -24.44 -5.74
C GLY A 7 -5.49 -23.66 -6.42
N TYR A 8 -6.11 -24.23 -7.44
CA TYR A 8 -7.23 -23.68 -8.17
C TYR A 8 -8.38 -24.69 -8.18
N SER A 9 -9.56 -24.27 -7.73
CA SER A 9 -10.82 -25.02 -7.89
C SER A 9 -11.52 -24.52 -9.14
N ILE A 10 -11.80 -25.43 -10.06
CA ILE A 10 -12.56 -25.13 -11.30
C ILE A 10 -14.03 -25.44 -11.02
N ARG A 11 -14.89 -24.43 -10.96
CA ARG A 11 -16.34 -24.60 -11.02
C ARG A 11 -16.83 -24.42 -12.44
N VAL A 12 -17.46 -25.44 -12.99
CA VAL A 12 -18.13 -25.38 -14.30
C VAL A 12 -19.59 -25.06 -14.04
N LEU A 13 -20.07 -23.91 -14.48
CA LEU A 13 -21.48 -23.57 -14.53
C LEU A 13 -22.00 -23.90 -15.92
N LEU A 14 -22.93 -24.86 -16.00
CA LEU A 14 -23.64 -25.24 -17.23
C LEU A 14 -24.90 -24.37 -17.31
N ASP A 15 -24.96 -23.43 -18.25
CA ASP A 15 -26.20 -22.81 -18.67
C ASP A 15 -26.72 -23.51 -19.92
N ALA A 16 -27.80 -24.25 -19.75
CA ALA A 16 -28.40 -25.10 -20.80
C ALA A 16 -29.11 -24.29 -21.91
N SER A 17 -29.20 -22.95 -21.84
CA SER A 17 -29.99 -22.13 -22.76
C SER A 17 -29.21 -21.44 -23.88
N ARG A 18 -27.87 -21.39 -23.79
CA ARG A 18 -27.02 -20.69 -24.76
C ARG A 18 -25.68 -21.40 -25.02
N GLY A 19 -25.66 -22.54 -25.63
CA GLY A 19 -24.45 -23.21 -26.13
C GLY A 19 -23.13 -22.80 -25.45
N TYR A 20 -22.53 -23.71 -24.73
CA TYR A 20 -21.22 -23.71 -24.07
C TYR A 20 -20.43 -22.38 -24.05
N ILE A 21 -20.60 -21.59 -23.01
CA ILE A 21 -19.65 -20.53 -22.62
C ILE A 21 -18.76 -21.11 -21.53
N TRP A 22 -17.49 -21.36 -21.86
CA TRP A 22 -16.46 -21.75 -20.89
C TRP A 22 -15.96 -20.49 -20.18
N GLU A 23 -16.59 -20.09 -19.10
CA GLU A 23 -16.04 -19.06 -18.21
C GLU A 23 -15.24 -19.78 -17.12
N VAL A 24 -13.94 -19.79 -17.26
CA VAL A 24 -13.02 -20.29 -16.23
C VAL A 24 -12.87 -19.19 -15.18
N LEU A 25 -13.75 -19.19 -14.18
CA LEU A 25 -13.55 -18.41 -12.97
C LEU A 25 -12.42 -19.06 -12.18
N MET A 26 -11.23 -18.50 -12.27
CA MET A 26 -10.14 -18.84 -11.35
C MET A 26 -10.45 -18.23 -9.99
N GLU A 27 -11.11 -18.98 -9.11
CA GLU A 27 -11.19 -18.61 -7.69
C GLU A 27 -9.77 -18.66 -7.10
N LYS A 28 -9.19 -17.47 -6.85
CA LYS A 28 -8.00 -17.38 -6.02
C LYS A 28 -8.41 -17.75 -4.59
N GLU A 29 -7.98 -18.90 -4.10
CA GLU A 29 -8.17 -19.26 -2.69
C GLU A 29 -7.58 -18.17 -1.79
N LEU A 30 -8.37 -17.74 -0.78
CA LEU A 30 -7.90 -16.87 0.28
C LEU A 30 -6.96 -17.68 1.18
N THR A 31 -5.66 -17.44 1.05
CA THR A 31 -4.61 -18.26 1.69
C THR A 31 -4.41 -17.98 3.17
N HIS A 32 -5.09 -16.97 3.72
CA HIS A 32 -4.98 -16.59 5.14
C HIS A 32 -5.93 -17.33 6.08
N PHE A 33 -6.75 -18.25 5.56
CA PHE A 33 -7.63 -19.09 6.37
C PHE A 33 -7.42 -20.55 5.99
N ASP A 34 -7.50 -21.44 6.98
CA ASP A 34 -7.54 -22.87 6.75
C ASP A 34 -8.95 -23.33 6.34
N ARG A 35 -9.12 -24.63 6.07
CA ARG A 35 -10.40 -25.20 5.68
C ARG A 35 -11.47 -25.15 6.79
N GLU A 36 -11.04 -24.93 8.02
CA GLU A 36 -11.89 -24.83 9.22
C GLU A 36 -12.23 -23.37 9.56
N GLY A 37 -11.69 -22.39 8.78
CA GLY A 37 -11.93 -20.95 8.95
C GLY A 37 -11.01 -20.28 10.00
N ASN A 38 -9.96 -20.95 10.46
CA ASN A 38 -8.99 -20.34 11.36
C ASN A 38 -8.00 -19.46 10.58
N ALA A 39 -7.72 -18.28 11.12
CA ALA A 39 -6.72 -17.37 10.54
C ALA A 39 -5.31 -17.97 10.72
N ARG A 40 -4.52 -17.91 9.65
CA ARG A 40 -3.11 -18.33 9.67
C ARG A 40 -2.24 -17.41 8.82
N MET A 41 -1.01 -17.20 9.26
CA MET A 41 0.02 -16.58 8.43
C MET A 41 0.46 -17.59 7.36
N VAL A 42 0.55 -17.15 6.10
CA VAL A 42 0.91 -18.02 4.97
C VAL A 42 2.34 -18.53 5.14
N ASP A 43 2.55 -19.84 5.00
CA ASP A 43 3.89 -20.41 4.97
C ASP A 43 4.63 -20.00 3.68
N VAL A 44 5.80 -19.42 3.85
CA VAL A 44 6.67 -18.99 2.76
C VAL A 44 8.03 -19.70 2.77
N GLY A 45 8.22 -20.70 3.67
CA GLY A 45 9.49 -21.39 3.88
C GLY A 45 10.10 -21.97 2.60
N ASP A 46 9.28 -22.54 1.73
CA ASP A 46 9.74 -23.18 0.47
C ASP A 46 9.92 -22.20 -0.70
N LYS A 47 9.63 -20.90 -0.50
CA LYS A 47 9.80 -19.90 -1.56
C LYS A 47 11.25 -19.47 -1.67
N ALA A 48 11.72 -19.29 -2.91
CA ALA A 48 13.06 -18.76 -3.16
C ALA A 48 13.21 -17.34 -2.58
N VAL A 49 14.38 -17.09 -1.99
CA VAL A 49 14.79 -15.74 -1.59
C VAL A 49 15.09 -14.95 -2.85
N THR A 50 14.37 -13.86 -3.06
CA THR A 50 14.55 -12.97 -4.21
C THR A 50 14.58 -11.51 -3.76
N HIS A 51 15.13 -10.63 -4.58
CA HIS A 51 15.00 -9.18 -4.38
C HIS A 51 13.56 -8.77 -4.65
N ARG A 52 12.97 -8.05 -3.70
CA ARG A 52 11.58 -7.59 -3.73
C ARG A 52 11.54 -6.08 -3.58
N ILE A 53 10.77 -5.43 -4.43
CA ILE A 53 10.55 -4.00 -4.40
C ILE A 53 9.04 -3.75 -4.42
N ALA A 54 8.58 -2.79 -3.62
CA ALA A 54 7.24 -2.25 -3.73
C ALA A 54 7.27 -0.73 -3.61
N ILE A 55 6.44 -0.07 -4.40
CA ILE A 55 6.26 1.37 -4.42
C ILE A 55 4.78 1.66 -4.20
N ALA A 56 4.48 2.49 -3.19
CA ALA A 56 3.14 2.97 -2.92
C ALA A 56 3.10 4.50 -2.91
N GLU A 57 1.94 5.05 -3.21
CA GLU A 57 1.66 6.48 -3.15
C GLU A 57 0.35 6.74 -2.43
N GLY A 58 0.25 7.94 -1.86
CA GLY A 58 -1.00 8.44 -1.30
C GLY A 58 -0.97 9.94 -1.11
N PHE A 59 -2.15 10.49 -0.86
CA PHE A 59 -2.37 11.93 -0.78
C PHE A 59 -3.19 12.28 0.45
N ILE A 60 -2.99 13.49 0.97
CA ILE A 60 -3.91 14.12 1.90
C ILE A 60 -4.27 15.51 1.37
N LYS A 61 -5.57 15.76 1.18
CA LYS A 61 -6.07 17.08 0.80
C LYS A 61 -6.01 18.01 2.00
N VAL A 62 -5.44 19.19 1.78
CA VAL A 62 -5.27 20.22 2.78
C VAL A 62 -5.88 21.55 2.32
N CYS A 63 -6.21 22.45 3.24
CA CYS A 63 -6.61 23.80 2.86
C CYS A 63 -5.39 24.64 2.41
N LYS A 64 -5.67 25.74 1.70
CA LYS A 64 -4.62 26.62 1.19
C LYS A 64 -3.72 27.18 2.30
N ASP A 65 -4.25 27.49 3.48
CA ASP A 65 -3.47 28.02 4.60
C ASP A 65 -2.43 27.00 5.09
N ILE A 66 -2.80 25.71 5.21
CA ILE A 66 -1.84 24.63 5.53
C ILE A 66 -0.78 24.50 4.45
N TYR A 67 -1.19 24.48 3.17
CA TYR A 67 -0.25 24.38 2.06
C TYR A 67 0.79 25.50 2.07
N ASP A 68 0.35 26.76 2.21
CA ASP A 68 1.23 27.92 2.21
C ASP A 68 2.20 27.91 3.41
N ARG A 69 1.72 27.50 4.60
CA ARG A 69 2.57 27.39 5.81
C ARG A 69 3.60 26.29 5.70
N ILE A 70 3.26 25.15 5.10
CA ILE A 70 4.25 24.10 4.85
C ILE A 70 5.28 24.60 3.85
N ALA A 71 4.85 25.24 2.75
CA ALA A 71 5.72 25.76 1.72
C ALA A 71 6.70 26.85 2.24
N SER A 72 6.24 27.67 3.18
CA SER A 72 7.06 28.74 3.80
C SER A 72 7.83 28.30 5.05
N HIS A 73 7.74 27.03 5.44
CA HIS A 73 8.31 26.49 6.68
C HIS A 73 7.83 27.21 7.96
N ASP A 74 6.61 27.78 7.93
CA ASP A 74 6.00 28.54 9.06
C ASP A 74 4.99 27.69 9.84
N MET A 75 5.36 26.46 10.17
CA MET A 75 4.55 25.57 10.99
C MET A 75 5.08 25.51 12.42
N LYS A 76 4.22 25.85 13.40
CA LYS A 76 4.59 25.87 14.84
C LYS A 76 5.14 24.53 15.36
N LYS A 77 4.73 23.41 14.78
CA LYS A 77 5.17 22.05 15.15
C LYS A 77 6.43 21.60 14.42
N GLY A 78 7.10 22.47 13.66
CA GLY A 78 8.28 22.14 12.87
C GLY A 78 7.97 21.67 11.44
N ASP A 79 8.96 21.09 10.79
CA ASP A 79 8.85 20.68 9.39
C ASP A 79 7.95 19.43 9.20
N VAL A 80 6.73 19.69 8.72
CA VAL A 80 5.69 18.67 8.54
C VAL A 80 6.14 17.56 7.61
N LEU A 81 6.80 17.89 6.49
CA LEU A 81 7.19 16.91 5.48
C LEU A 81 8.29 15.98 6.00
N HIS A 82 9.30 16.52 6.68
CA HIS A 82 10.37 15.71 7.26
C HIS A 82 9.88 14.82 8.42
N VAL A 83 8.97 15.32 9.26
CA VAL A 83 8.40 14.50 10.34
C VAL A 83 7.53 13.38 9.75
N ALA A 84 6.73 13.68 8.72
CA ALA A 84 5.94 12.66 8.02
C ALA A 84 6.82 11.61 7.34
N GLN A 85 7.94 12.01 6.74
CA GLN A 85 8.92 11.11 6.14
C GLN A 85 9.51 10.15 7.16
N LEU A 86 9.96 10.66 8.32
CA LEU A 86 10.49 9.82 9.41
C LEU A 86 9.42 8.85 9.94
N ALA A 87 8.19 9.34 10.14
CA ALA A 87 7.08 8.51 10.60
C ALA A 87 6.72 7.41 9.59
N ALA A 88 6.74 7.71 8.29
CA ALA A 88 6.53 6.73 7.23
C ALA A 88 7.59 5.62 7.26
N ILE A 89 8.86 5.96 7.41
CA ILE A 89 9.96 4.98 7.56
C ILE A 89 9.73 4.09 8.79
N MET A 90 9.31 4.69 9.92
CA MET A 90 8.97 3.93 11.13
C MET A 90 7.75 3.03 10.91
N GLY A 91 6.74 3.50 10.17
CA GLY A 91 5.56 2.72 9.80
C GLY A 91 5.92 1.47 9.01
N ALA A 92 6.77 1.60 7.97
CA ALA A 92 7.27 0.44 7.21
C ALA A 92 7.92 -0.62 8.12
N LYS A 93 8.75 -0.19 9.07
CA LYS A 93 9.46 -1.08 10.00
C LYS A 93 8.55 -1.76 11.04
N ARG A 94 7.32 -1.26 11.21
CA ARG A 94 6.34 -1.74 12.19
C ARG A 94 5.15 -2.44 11.56
N THR A 95 5.20 -2.74 10.27
CA THR A 95 4.06 -3.32 9.54
C THR A 95 3.56 -4.60 10.17
N SER A 96 4.43 -5.53 10.54
CA SER A 96 4.04 -6.79 11.18
C SER A 96 3.43 -6.62 12.57
N ASP A 97 3.72 -5.52 13.27
CA ASP A 97 3.10 -5.19 14.56
C ASP A 97 1.67 -4.66 14.38
N LEU A 98 1.35 -4.10 13.20
CA LEU A 98 0.07 -3.45 12.89
C LEU A 98 -0.88 -4.34 12.11
N ILE A 99 -0.36 -5.18 11.22
CA ILE A 99 -1.14 -6.03 10.31
C ILE A 99 -0.96 -7.50 10.73
N PRO A 100 -1.98 -8.13 11.31
CA PRO A 100 -1.86 -9.38 12.06
C PRO A 100 -1.21 -10.55 11.31
N LEU A 101 -1.44 -10.66 10.00
CA LEU A 101 -0.97 -11.80 9.20
C LEU A 101 0.23 -11.46 8.30
N CYS A 102 0.84 -10.27 8.50
CA CYS A 102 2.08 -9.92 7.82
C CYS A 102 3.30 -10.58 8.48
N HIS A 103 4.23 -11.03 7.65
CA HIS A 103 5.52 -11.56 8.12
C HIS A 103 6.41 -10.43 8.65
N PRO A 104 7.16 -10.64 9.75
CA PRO A 104 8.22 -9.71 10.13
C PRO A 104 9.37 -9.81 9.13
N LEU A 105 9.68 -8.71 8.43
CA LEU A 105 10.66 -8.70 7.34
C LEU A 105 11.88 -7.86 7.70
N ALA A 106 13.06 -8.36 7.32
CA ALA A 106 14.30 -7.59 7.33
C ALA A 106 14.35 -6.69 6.09
N LEU A 107 13.94 -5.43 6.24
CA LEU A 107 13.97 -4.46 5.15
C LEU A 107 15.40 -4.02 4.85
N THR A 108 15.77 -4.03 3.57
CA THR A 108 17.12 -3.60 3.11
C THR A 108 17.13 -2.13 2.72
N LYS A 109 15.97 -1.57 2.33
CA LYS A 109 15.82 -0.16 1.99
C LYS A 109 14.40 0.31 2.27
N VAL A 110 14.27 1.51 2.83
CA VAL A 110 13.02 2.27 2.90
C VAL A 110 13.34 3.69 2.47
N ASP A 111 12.81 4.10 1.33
CA ASP A 111 12.98 5.43 0.77
C ASP A 111 11.62 6.10 0.69
N VAL A 112 11.47 7.26 1.32
CA VAL A 112 10.21 7.98 1.40
C VAL A 112 10.42 9.41 0.91
N HIS A 113 9.55 9.86 0.03
CA HIS A 113 9.50 11.22 -0.45
C HIS A 113 8.14 11.84 -0.13
N CYS A 114 8.17 13.01 0.51
CA CYS A 114 6.99 13.82 0.78
C CYS A 114 7.09 15.12 -0.03
N SER A 115 6.03 15.48 -0.75
CA SER A 115 5.97 16.70 -1.57
C SER A 115 4.64 17.41 -1.42
N LEU A 116 4.67 18.72 -1.65
CA LEU A 116 3.47 19.52 -1.84
C LEU A 116 3.05 19.46 -3.30
N GLU A 117 1.78 19.11 -3.52
CA GLU A 117 1.18 19.05 -4.84
C GLU A 117 0.06 20.08 -4.97
N LYS A 118 -0.03 20.68 -6.15
CA LYS A 118 -1.09 21.61 -6.52
C LYS A 118 -1.62 21.20 -7.88
N ARG A 119 -2.91 20.92 -7.98
CA ARG A 119 -3.55 20.58 -9.25
C ARG A 119 -4.82 21.38 -9.46
N GLU A 120 -5.09 21.72 -10.70
CA GLU A 120 -6.36 22.33 -11.09
C GLU A 120 -7.39 21.24 -11.40
N GLU A 121 -8.55 21.36 -10.79
CA GLU A 121 -9.74 20.55 -11.09
C GLU A 121 -10.74 21.45 -11.81
N GLY A 122 -11.53 20.90 -12.74
CA GLY A 122 -12.38 21.69 -13.62
C GLY A 122 -13.10 22.88 -12.96
N GLN A 123 -13.40 23.92 -13.74
CA GLN A 123 -13.97 25.21 -13.30
C GLN A 123 -13.03 26.10 -12.45
N GLY A 124 -11.72 25.96 -12.60
CA GLY A 124 -10.75 26.81 -11.89
C GLY A 124 -10.58 26.47 -10.39
N ARG A 125 -11.12 25.34 -9.93
CA ARG A 125 -10.92 24.86 -8.55
C ARG A 125 -9.50 24.34 -8.39
N VAL A 126 -8.78 24.87 -7.42
CA VAL A 126 -7.42 24.41 -7.06
C VAL A 126 -7.50 23.46 -5.88
N ILE A 127 -6.89 22.30 -6.02
CA ILE A 127 -6.73 21.32 -4.95
C ILE A 127 -5.29 21.38 -4.47
N TYR A 128 -5.11 21.47 -3.15
CA TYR A 128 -3.84 21.45 -2.47
C TYR A 128 -3.69 20.13 -1.73
N GLU A 129 -2.58 19.46 -1.91
CA GLU A 129 -2.35 18.12 -1.35
C GLU A 129 -0.90 17.98 -0.86
N VAL A 130 -0.70 17.13 0.14
CA VAL A 130 0.60 16.55 0.42
C VAL A 130 0.60 15.14 -0.14
N LYS A 131 1.59 14.84 -0.96
CA LYS A 131 1.84 13.50 -1.51
C LYS A 131 2.91 12.81 -0.68
N VAL A 132 2.69 11.56 -0.36
CA VAL A 132 3.68 10.65 0.22
C VAL A 132 3.89 9.50 -0.74
N ARG A 133 5.15 9.27 -1.15
CA ARG A 133 5.59 8.13 -1.96
C ARG A 133 6.61 7.34 -1.18
N ALA A 134 6.44 6.03 -1.07
CA ALA A 134 7.34 5.14 -0.36
C ALA A 134 7.79 4.01 -1.29
N GLN A 135 9.12 3.77 -1.36
CA GLN A 135 9.73 2.60 -1.95
C GLN A 135 10.35 1.76 -0.85
N VAL A 136 9.99 0.49 -0.80
CA VAL A 136 10.50 -0.46 0.18
C VAL A 136 11.11 -1.65 -0.54
N GLU A 137 12.25 -2.14 0.00
CA GLU A 137 12.99 -3.27 -0.58
C GLU A 137 13.38 -4.27 0.49
N THR A 138 13.41 -5.54 0.10
CA THR A 138 13.97 -6.64 0.90
C THR A 138 14.58 -7.70 0.00
N LYS A 139 15.43 -8.54 0.58
CA LYS A 139 15.80 -9.85 0.03
C LYS A 139 15.12 -10.92 0.87
N GLY A 140 14.04 -11.51 0.34
CA GLY A 140 13.18 -12.39 1.13
C GLY A 140 12.26 -13.27 0.31
N GLN A 141 11.47 -14.07 1.02
CA GLN A 141 10.56 -15.06 0.47
C GLN A 141 9.16 -14.50 0.20
N THR A 142 8.85 -13.29 0.71
CA THR A 142 7.56 -12.59 0.49
C THR A 142 7.78 -11.15 0.05
N GLY A 143 6.73 -10.52 -0.47
CA GLY A 143 6.76 -9.14 -0.96
C GLY A 143 6.71 -8.11 0.17
N VAL A 144 6.94 -6.84 -0.17
CA VAL A 144 6.97 -5.69 0.75
C VAL A 144 5.88 -4.66 0.42
N GLU A 145 4.81 -5.12 -0.23
CA GLU A 145 3.68 -4.27 -0.60
C GLU A 145 3.01 -3.63 0.62
N MET A 146 2.86 -4.42 1.70
CA MET A 146 2.23 -3.96 2.94
C MET A 146 3.11 -2.93 3.66
N GLU A 147 4.41 -3.11 3.65
CA GLU A 147 5.38 -2.17 4.22
C GLU A 147 5.33 -0.81 3.48
N ALA A 148 5.24 -0.84 2.15
CA ALA A 148 5.12 0.39 1.35
C ALA A 148 3.78 1.10 1.60
N LEU A 149 2.66 0.37 1.63
CA LEU A 149 1.34 0.92 1.92
C LEU A 149 1.24 1.46 3.35
N THR A 150 1.77 0.75 4.34
CA THR A 150 1.79 1.19 5.75
C THR A 150 2.63 2.45 5.91
N ALA A 151 3.80 2.53 5.25
CA ALA A 151 4.62 3.73 5.24
C ALA A 151 3.82 4.96 4.80
N VAL A 152 3.12 4.85 3.65
CA VAL A 152 2.30 5.93 3.11
C VAL A 152 1.20 6.33 4.08
N GLN A 153 0.45 5.36 4.64
CA GLN A 153 -0.64 5.63 5.57
C GLN A 153 -0.16 6.36 6.83
N VAL A 154 0.94 5.90 7.43
CA VAL A 154 1.52 6.52 8.64
C VAL A 154 2.06 7.92 8.33
N GLY A 155 2.67 8.13 7.16
CA GLY A 155 3.10 9.45 6.71
C GLY A 155 1.93 10.43 6.60
N LEU A 156 0.85 10.04 5.91
CA LEU A 156 -0.35 10.86 5.75
C LEU A 156 -1.03 11.17 7.09
N LEU A 157 -1.13 10.18 7.98
CA LEU A 157 -1.70 10.34 9.32
C LEU A 157 -0.87 11.33 10.15
N THR A 158 0.45 11.34 9.96
CA THR A 158 1.36 12.29 10.62
C THR A 158 1.15 13.71 10.11
N VAL A 159 0.97 13.91 8.81
CA VAL A 159 0.58 15.22 8.24
C VAL A 159 -0.73 15.69 8.89
N TYR A 160 -1.73 14.82 8.97
CA TYR A 160 -3.01 15.12 9.61
C TYR A 160 -2.79 15.58 11.07
N ASP A 161 -2.06 14.82 11.88
CA ASP A 161 -1.81 15.15 13.29
C ASP A 161 -1.11 16.51 13.45
N MET A 162 -0.12 16.80 12.61
CA MET A 162 0.61 18.07 12.68
C MET A 162 -0.22 19.28 12.27
N CYS A 163 -1.20 19.07 11.36
CA CYS A 163 -1.99 20.17 10.76
C CYS A 163 -3.40 20.31 11.34
N LYS A 164 -3.93 19.34 12.08
CA LYS A 164 -5.33 19.30 12.56
C LYS A 164 -5.74 20.47 13.46
N ALA A 165 -4.80 21.23 14.01
CA ALA A 165 -5.11 22.45 14.76
C ALA A 165 -5.60 23.58 13.85
N ILE A 166 -5.24 23.55 12.55
CA ILE A 166 -5.66 24.54 11.55
C ILE A 166 -6.94 24.06 10.87
N ASP A 167 -6.96 22.81 10.40
CA ASP A 167 -8.11 22.23 9.72
C ASP A 167 -8.28 20.75 10.10
N LYS A 168 -9.47 20.38 10.60
CA LYS A 168 -9.83 18.98 10.89
C LYS A 168 -10.53 18.30 9.73
N GLY A 169 -10.88 19.05 8.70
CA GLY A 169 -11.60 18.55 7.50
C GLY A 169 -10.69 17.94 6.44
N MET A 170 -9.40 17.78 6.69
CA MET A 170 -8.47 17.14 5.77
C MET A 170 -8.91 15.71 5.43
N VAL A 171 -8.74 15.32 4.17
CA VAL A 171 -9.14 13.99 3.66
C VAL A 171 -7.92 13.24 3.17
N MET A 172 -7.64 12.10 3.79
CA MET A 172 -6.57 11.18 3.37
C MET A 172 -7.07 10.22 2.29
N GLY A 173 -6.31 10.08 1.21
CA GLY A 173 -6.58 9.19 0.09
C GLY A 173 -6.67 9.93 -1.25
N PRO A 174 -6.59 9.17 -2.37
CA PRO A 174 -6.39 7.71 -2.41
C PRO A 174 -5.01 7.28 -1.92
N VAL A 175 -4.91 6.01 -1.48
CA VAL A 175 -3.63 5.32 -1.21
C VAL A 175 -3.62 4.04 -2.02
N TYR A 176 -2.55 3.78 -2.76
CA TYR A 176 -2.48 2.62 -3.65
C TYR A 176 -1.04 2.17 -3.90
N LEU A 177 -0.94 0.91 -4.32
CA LEU A 177 0.29 0.33 -4.86
C LEU A 177 0.51 0.87 -6.28
N VAL A 178 1.70 1.39 -6.53
CA VAL A 178 2.12 1.90 -7.86
C VAL A 178 2.81 0.81 -8.63
N GLU A 179 3.76 0.14 -7.97
CA GLU A 179 4.60 -0.86 -8.60
C GLU A 179 5.02 -1.91 -7.58
N LYS A 180 5.18 -3.13 -8.04
CA LYS A 180 5.90 -4.16 -7.30
C LYS A 180 6.67 -5.05 -8.24
N SER A 181 7.81 -5.56 -7.78
CA SER A 181 8.61 -6.53 -8.53
C SER A 181 9.21 -7.60 -7.63
N GLY A 182 9.58 -8.71 -8.25
CA GLY A 182 10.16 -9.89 -7.60
C GLY A 182 9.14 -10.96 -7.20
N GLY A 183 9.63 -12.20 -7.08
CA GLY A 183 8.85 -13.38 -6.74
C GLY A 183 8.01 -13.97 -7.87
N LYS A 184 7.23 -15.00 -7.53
CA LYS A 184 6.42 -15.77 -8.52
C LYS A 184 5.29 -14.96 -9.17
N SER A 185 4.78 -13.92 -8.48
CA SER A 185 3.69 -13.08 -9.00
C SER A 185 4.13 -12.02 -10.02
N GLY A 186 5.42 -12.02 -10.37
CA GLY A 186 5.95 -11.16 -11.43
C GLY A 186 5.98 -9.67 -11.10
N HIS A 187 5.98 -8.87 -12.16
CA HIS A 187 6.01 -7.41 -12.10
C HIS A 187 4.59 -6.86 -12.28
N PHE A 188 4.21 -5.92 -11.43
CA PHE A 188 2.96 -5.17 -11.50
C PHE A 188 3.28 -3.69 -11.58
N VAL A 189 2.63 -2.99 -12.49
CA VAL A 189 2.60 -1.54 -12.60
C VAL A 189 1.14 -1.11 -12.76
N ARG A 190 0.74 -0.07 -12.03
CA ARG A 190 -0.62 0.48 -12.05
C ARG A 190 -0.89 1.28 -13.33
#